data_43286846ec49bb155ba20ca3046634c0
#
_entry.id   43286846ec49bb155ba20ca3046634c0
#
_cell.length_a   1.000
_cell.length_b   1.000
_cell.length_c   1.000
_cell.angle_alpha   90.00
_cell.angle_beta   90.00
_cell.angle_gamma   90.00
#
_symmetry.space_group_name_H-M   'P 1'
#
loop_
_entity.id
_entity.type
_entity.pdbx_description
1 polymer ?
#
loop_
_entity_poly.entity_id
_entity_poly.type
_entity_poly.pdbx_seq_one_letter_code
_entity_poly.pdbx_strand_id
1 'polypeptide(L)'
;MFIPRVGGVPASSKWPVVDPDALRPYDSLATQMLPRLPAAPPGERPGRPGRPPRVEPKAPSIAKSSGKMAIASLVSRVTGFLWKIMLVWAVGTGVVNDSFTIANTLPNSVFELLLGGVLSSVVMPLIVRSQDDPDGGAAYTQRMLTMGLTVLGVGTVLAVAAAPALTSLYLDQGGHANSELTNAFARLLLPEIFFYGVFALVSAILNAKHIFSPTAWAPVMNNVVVIATLALFMLMPGKISTDPVRMGDPKLLVLGIGVTLGIAVQAVLLVPPLLRTGFRFKWRWGIDKRMKEFGGLALWILGYVAISLAGLTVNTRVLTSGDPGGVTIYANAWLLFQLPYGVIGVSLLTAIMPRLSRNAADGDVRKVVADLSYASRISTVMLVPIAAVLTVVGESIGIALFSGGANSVAQAGRLGEALAVSSFGLLPYALVMLQLRVFYAMKDARTPTLIMVVMTVVKVPLLYLCPVLLDAHSIVLGTMLVNSLTFVVGAILGQVWLWVSLGHLRSKRALGVILFTLVASALGAAAALAVGWLVPDFGGRATAWVKLILQGLVGLGVSFGVLAALRIEELAPARKRLARLVKRGERSTDG
;
A
#
# COMPACT_ATOMS: atom_id res chain seq x y z
N MET A 1 -4.04 37.87 19.82
CA MET A 1 -5.19 37.06 19.43
C MET A 1 -5.37 35.99 20.49
N PHE A 2 -6.39 36.16 21.34
CA PHE A 2 -6.58 35.41 22.59
C PHE A 2 -7.05 33.98 22.28
N ILE A 3 -6.32 32.97 22.76
CA ILE A 3 -6.78 31.59 22.84
C ILE A 3 -7.42 31.41 24.22
N PRO A 4 -8.70 31.04 24.33
CA PRO A 4 -9.30 30.80 25.64
C PRO A 4 -8.67 29.55 26.29
N ARG A 5 -8.18 29.68 27.51
CA ARG A 5 -7.86 28.55 28.39
C ARG A 5 -9.13 27.76 28.65
N VAL A 6 -9.23 26.60 28.05
CA VAL A 6 -10.21 25.57 28.45
C VAL A 6 -9.74 25.01 29.78
N GLY A 7 -10.64 25.07 30.75
CA GLY A 7 -10.43 24.74 32.15
C GLY A 7 -9.87 23.34 32.38
N GLY A 8 -9.18 23.21 33.51
CA GLY A 8 -8.36 22.11 33.95
C GLY A 8 -8.93 20.71 33.69
N VAL A 9 -8.22 19.99 32.85
CA VAL A 9 -8.26 18.54 32.82
C VAL A 9 -7.41 18.05 34.00
N PRO A 10 -7.93 17.24 34.94
CA PRO A 10 -7.12 16.74 36.03
C PRO A 10 -5.98 15.88 35.50
N ALA A 11 -4.78 16.13 36.01
CA ALA A 11 -3.52 15.43 35.67
C ALA A 11 -3.51 13.99 36.23
N SER A 12 -4.47 13.16 35.88
CA SER A 12 -4.52 11.74 36.24
C SER A 12 -5.35 10.91 35.26
N SER A 13 -5.14 11.07 33.94
CA SER A 13 -5.45 9.98 33.03
C SER A 13 -4.24 9.03 32.99
N LYS A 14 -3.96 8.37 34.12
CA LYS A 14 -3.29 7.08 34.10
C LYS A 14 -4.10 6.21 33.14
N TRP A 15 -3.46 5.64 32.15
CA TRP A 15 -3.98 4.53 31.39
C TRP A 15 -4.72 3.61 32.35
N PRO A 16 -5.89 3.06 32.04
CA PRO A 16 -6.49 2.06 32.87
C PRO A 16 -5.41 1.00 33.08
N VAL A 17 -4.89 0.91 34.29
CA VAL A 17 -4.02 -0.19 34.71
C VAL A 17 -4.92 -1.39 34.60
N VAL A 18 -4.78 -2.15 33.53
CA VAL A 18 -5.42 -3.43 33.39
C VAL A 18 -4.85 -4.25 34.52
N ASP A 19 -5.68 -4.57 35.51
CA ASP A 19 -5.34 -5.42 36.63
C ASP A 19 -4.66 -6.68 36.06
N PRO A 20 -3.39 -6.96 36.40
CA PRO A 20 -2.71 -8.14 35.89
C PRO A 20 -3.46 -9.44 36.23
N ASP A 21 -4.31 -9.43 37.27
CA ASP A 21 -5.14 -10.56 37.68
C ASP A 21 -6.42 -10.72 36.84
N ALA A 22 -6.86 -9.67 36.13
CA ALA A 22 -7.98 -9.74 35.18
C ALA A 22 -7.62 -10.40 33.84
N LEU A 23 -6.35 -10.66 33.58
CA LEU A 23 -5.82 -11.33 32.35
C LEU A 23 -5.39 -12.77 32.61
N ARG A 24 -5.66 -13.34 33.79
CA ARG A 24 -5.46 -14.78 33.98
C ARG A 24 -6.52 -15.52 33.17
N PRO A 25 -6.12 -16.39 32.24
CA PRO A 25 -7.07 -17.27 31.57
C PRO A 25 -7.77 -18.14 32.64
N TYR A 26 -8.98 -18.55 32.36
CA TYR A 26 -9.92 -19.33 33.15
C TYR A 26 -9.42 -20.71 33.63
N ASP A 27 -8.22 -20.82 34.18
CA ASP A 27 -7.63 -22.09 34.67
C ASP A 27 -7.82 -22.33 36.15
N SER A 28 -8.43 -21.39 36.90
CA SER A 28 -8.52 -21.54 38.36
C SER A 28 -9.74 -22.29 38.89
N LEU A 29 -10.76 -22.58 38.04
CA LEU A 29 -11.96 -23.30 38.51
C LEU A 29 -11.93 -24.82 38.26
N ALA A 30 -11.10 -25.30 37.31
CA ALA A 30 -10.98 -26.73 37.02
C ALA A 30 -10.09 -27.46 38.02
N THR A 31 -9.22 -26.75 38.74
CA THR A 31 -8.24 -27.38 39.68
C THR A 31 -8.77 -27.52 41.10
N GLN A 32 -9.91 -26.93 41.44
CA GLN A 32 -10.47 -26.99 42.80
C GLN A 32 -11.51 -28.09 43.01
N MET A 33 -11.91 -28.84 42.00
CA MET A 33 -12.97 -29.88 42.13
C MET A 33 -12.47 -31.33 42.01
N LEU A 34 -11.15 -31.58 42.01
CA LEU A 34 -10.64 -32.96 42.09
C LEU A 34 -10.11 -33.24 43.49
N PRO A 35 -10.62 -34.27 44.20
CA PRO A 35 -10.05 -34.67 45.47
C PRO A 35 -8.59 -35.09 45.28
N ARG A 36 -7.69 -34.57 46.13
CA ARG A 36 -6.28 -34.98 46.16
C ARG A 36 -6.20 -36.46 46.52
N LEU A 37 -5.86 -37.27 45.53
CA LEU A 37 -5.49 -38.67 45.81
C LEU A 37 -4.17 -38.69 46.57
N PRO A 38 -4.01 -39.56 47.59
CA PRO A 38 -2.77 -39.68 48.35
C PRO A 38 -1.63 -40.10 47.44
N ALA A 39 -0.43 -39.55 47.71
CA ALA A 39 0.79 -39.86 46.97
C ALA A 39 1.11 -41.36 47.11
N ALA A 40 1.22 -42.04 45.97
CA ALA A 40 1.67 -43.43 45.94
C ALA A 40 3.19 -43.53 46.31
N PRO A 41 3.60 -44.56 47.03
CA PRO A 41 5.01 -44.76 47.39
C PRO A 41 5.88 -45.02 46.14
N PRO A 42 7.19 -44.74 46.19
CA PRO A 42 8.11 -44.95 45.09
C PRO A 42 8.32 -46.44 44.84
N GLY A 43 7.59 -47.01 43.90
CA GLY A 43 7.70 -48.37 43.45
C GLY A 43 7.57 -48.43 41.92
N GLU A 44 8.44 -49.19 41.32
CA GLU A 44 8.69 -49.42 39.90
C GLU A 44 7.42 -49.41 39.01
N ARG A 45 7.41 -48.53 37.99
CA ARG A 45 6.39 -48.49 36.96
C ARG A 45 6.72 -49.57 35.91
N PRO A 46 5.82 -50.54 35.63
CA PRO A 46 5.98 -51.42 34.47
C PRO A 46 5.96 -50.58 33.18
N GLY A 47 6.94 -50.84 32.32
CA GLY A 47 7.10 -50.15 31.04
C GLY A 47 5.82 -50.26 30.18
N ARG A 48 5.22 -49.11 29.81
CA ARG A 48 4.22 -49.04 28.77
C ARG A 48 4.88 -49.41 27.42
N PRO A 49 4.27 -50.29 26.61
CA PRO A 49 4.80 -50.55 25.27
C PRO A 49 4.87 -49.23 24.49
N GLY A 50 6.05 -48.96 23.93
CA GLY A 50 6.36 -47.74 23.22
C GLY A 50 5.35 -47.48 22.12
N ARG A 51 4.64 -46.34 22.19
CA ARG A 51 3.96 -45.79 21.03
C ARG A 51 5.03 -45.54 19.96
N PRO A 52 4.83 -46.00 18.71
CA PRO A 52 5.75 -45.65 17.64
C PRO A 52 5.90 -44.13 17.59
N PRO A 53 7.11 -43.60 17.33
CA PRO A 53 7.30 -42.16 17.23
C PRO A 53 6.35 -41.60 16.16
N ARG A 54 5.46 -40.72 16.58
CA ARG A 54 4.63 -39.94 15.66
C ARG A 54 5.63 -39.15 14.80
N VAL A 55 5.81 -39.58 13.57
CA VAL A 55 6.52 -38.78 12.57
C VAL A 55 5.67 -37.54 12.35
N GLU A 56 5.98 -36.47 13.10
CA GLU A 56 5.43 -35.15 12.80
C GLU A 56 5.88 -34.81 11.37
N PRO A 57 4.95 -34.52 10.44
CA PRO A 57 5.35 -34.04 9.14
C PRO A 57 6.21 -32.80 9.38
N LYS A 58 7.47 -32.81 8.93
CA LYS A 58 8.33 -31.63 8.99
C LYS A 58 7.58 -30.46 8.35
N ALA A 59 7.08 -29.56 9.18
CA ALA A 59 6.50 -28.30 8.71
C ALA A 59 7.52 -27.66 7.74
N PRO A 60 7.12 -27.32 6.52
CA PRO A 60 8.05 -26.69 5.58
C PRO A 60 8.66 -25.49 6.29
N SER A 61 10.00 -25.39 6.29
CA SER A 61 10.71 -24.39 7.08
C SER A 61 10.10 -23.01 6.73
N ILE A 62 9.59 -22.30 7.73
CA ILE A 62 8.95 -20.98 7.60
C ILE A 62 9.82 -20.05 6.73
N ALA A 63 11.15 -20.17 6.83
CA ALA A 63 12.10 -19.43 6.01
C ALA A 63 12.01 -19.72 4.50
N LYS A 64 11.78 -20.97 4.07
CA LYS A 64 11.61 -21.31 2.64
C LYS A 64 10.26 -20.82 2.10
N SER A 65 9.22 -20.85 2.90
CA SER A 65 7.91 -20.31 2.53
C SER A 65 7.95 -18.77 2.40
N SER A 66 8.57 -18.09 3.35
CA SER A 66 8.75 -16.63 3.34
C SER A 66 9.56 -16.14 2.14
N GLY A 67 10.62 -16.88 1.76
CA GLY A 67 11.43 -16.56 0.57
C GLY A 67 10.61 -16.62 -0.72
N LYS A 68 9.79 -17.67 -0.91
CA LYS A 68 8.92 -17.80 -2.09
C LYS A 68 7.86 -16.69 -2.17
N MET A 69 7.30 -16.28 -1.03
CA MET A 69 6.35 -15.18 -0.95
C MET A 69 6.99 -13.83 -1.29
N ALA A 70 8.22 -13.59 -0.81
CA ALA A 70 8.96 -12.38 -1.13
C ALA A 70 9.25 -12.26 -2.63
N ILE A 71 9.67 -13.37 -3.26
CA ILE A 71 9.90 -13.42 -4.72
C ILE A 71 8.58 -13.16 -5.47
N ALA A 72 7.48 -13.83 -5.10
CA ALA A 72 6.18 -13.63 -5.72
C ALA A 72 5.71 -12.17 -5.60
N SER A 73 5.89 -11.56 -4.44
CA SER A 73 5.55 -10.14 -4.21
C SER A 73 6.40 -9.21 -5.07
N LEU A 74 7.70 -9.48 -5.22
CA LEU A 74 8.59 -8.70 -6.07
C LEU A 74 8.19 -8.83 -7.55
N VAL A 75 7.98 -10.06 -8.03
CA VAL A 75 7.56 -10.33 -9.41
C VAL A 75 6.21 -9.66 -9.70
N SER A 76 5.24 -9.74 -8.76
CA SER A 76 3.96 -9.06 -8.90
C SER A 76 4.09 -7.54 -9.00
N ARG A 77 4.99 -6.92 -8.23
CA ARG A 77 5.24 -5.48 -8.30
C ARG A 77 5.88 -5.07 -9.62
N VAL A 78 6.87 -5.83 -10.08
CA VAL A 78 7.55 -5.57 -11.35
C VAL A 78 6.59 -5.73 -12.54
N THR A 79 5.84 -6.83 -12.59
CA THR A 79 4.85 -7.07 -13.67
C THR A 79 3.69 -6.09 -13.59
N GLY A 80 3.26 -5.71 -12.37
CA GLY A 80 2.27 -4.67 -12.14
C GLY A 80 2.71 -3.28 -12.62
N PHE A 81 3.98 -2.95 -12.45
CA PHE A 81 4.56 -1.72 -12.98
C PHE A 81 4.68 -1.78 -14.52
N LEU A 82 5.11 -2.92 -15.06
CA LEU A 82 5.27 -3.11 -16.50
C LEU A 82 3.95 -2.92 -17.27
N TRP A 83 2.84 -3.50 -16.80
CA TRP A 83 1.58 -3.32 -17.51
C TRP A 83 1.06 -1.87 -17.47
N LYS A 84 1.39 -1.09 -16.42
CA LYS A 84 1.06 0.35 -16.37
C LYS A 84 1.81 1.13 -17.45
N ILE A 85 3.09 0.84 -17.64
CA ILE A 85 3.88 1.42 -18.74
C ILE A 85 3.27 1.01 -20.09
N MET A 86 2.97 -0.28 -20.28
CA MET A 86 2.37 -0.79 -21.51
C MET A 86 1.00 -0.16 -21.79
N LEU A 87 0.18 0.10 -20.76
CA LEU A 87 -1.11 0.79 -20.92
C LEU A 87 -0.91 2.20 -21.49
N VAL A 88 0.06 2.95 -20.95
CA VAL A 88 0.37 4.30 -21.44
C VAL A 88 0.94 4.24 -22.86
N TRP A 89 1.74 3.25 -23.21
CA TRP A 89 2.22 3.08 -24.60
C TRP A 89 1.10 2.67 -25.56
N ALA A 90 0.15 1.84 -25.11
CA ALA A 90 -0.94 1.34 -25.93
C ALA A 90 -2.01 2.39 -26.21
N VAL A 91 -2.37 3.20 -25.20
CA VAL A 91 -3.52 4.10 -25.21
C VAL A 91 -3.08 5.59 -25.23
N GLY A 92 -1.88 5.89 -24.73
CA GLY A 92 -1.39 7.26 -24.52
C GLY A 92 -1.89 7.85 -23.20
N THR A 93 -1.50 9.11 -22.95
CA THR A 93 -2.09 9.96 -21.90
C THR A 93 -3.11 10.89 -22.54
N GLY A 94 -4.40 10.66 -22.30
CA GLY A 94 -5.49 11.40 -22.89
C GLY A 94 -6.85 10.88 -22.44
N VAL A 95 -7.92 11.36 -23.06
CA VAL A 95 -9.31 11.09 -22.68
C VAL A 95 -9.61 9.60 -22.51
N VAL A 96 -9.11 8.74 -23.41
CA VAL A 96 -9.37 7.30 -23.35
C VAL A 96 -8.76 6.66 -22.12
N ASN A 97 -7.49 6.99 -21.80
CA ASN A 97 -6.81 6.44 -20.65
C ASN A 97 -7.34 7.04 -19.34
N ASP A 98 -7.73 8.31 -19.33
CA ASP A 98 -8.41 8.93 -18.18
C ASP A 98 -9.73 8.23 -17.89
N SER A 99 -10.57 8.02 -18.92
CA SER A 99 -11.83 7.29 -18.79
C SER A 99 -11.63 5.88 -18.26
N PHE A 100 -10.62 5.16 -18.77
CA PHE A 100 -10.23 3.84 -18.26
C PHE A 100 -9.75 3.91 -16.82
N THR A 101 -8.86 4.84 -16.48
CA THR A 101 -8.27 4.98 -15.14
C THR A 101 -9.32 5.33 -14.10
N ILE A 102 -10.26 6.22 -14.41
CA ILE A 102 -11.39 6.57 -13.54
C ILE A 102 -12.26 5.34 -13.31
N ALA A 103 -12.67 4.67 -14.38
CA ALA A 103 -13.50 3.48 -14.29
C ALA A 103 -12.84 2.35 -13.49
N ASN A 104 -11.53 2.12 -13.67
CA ASN A 104 -10.75 1.11 -12.96
C ASN A 104 -10.50 1.47 -11.48
N THR A 105 -10.59 2.74 -11.11
CA THR A 105 -10.46 3.18 -9.71
C THR A 105 -11.60 2.65 -8.85
N LEU A 106 -12.82 2.51 -9.40
CA LEU A 106 -14.00 2.05 -8.67
C LEU A 106 -13.84 0.63 -8.09
N PRO A 107 -13.57 -0.42 -8.89
CA PRO A 107 -13.38 -1.77 -8.35
C PRO A 107 -12.12 -1.88 -7.47
N ASN A 108 -11.04 -1.17 -7.81
CA ASN A 108 -9.82 -1.16 -7.00
C ASN A 108 -10.05 -0.57 -5.60
N SER A 109 -10.86 0.47 -5.47
CA SER A 109 -11.23 1.06 -4.18
C SER A 109 -11.99 0.07 -3.30
N VAL A 110 -12.90 -0.71 -3.88
CA VAL A 110 -13.58 -1.79 -3.17
C VAL A 110 -12.60 -2.88 -2.73
N PHE A 111 -11.65 -3.23 -3.58
CA PHE A 111 -10.61 -4.20 -3.28
C PHE A 111 -9.71 -3.76 -2.10
N GLU A 112 -9.27 -2.50 -2.08
CA GLU A 112 -8.51 -1.94 -0.96
C GLU A 112 -9.29 -1.97 0.35
N LEU A 113 -10.60 -1.64 0.30
CA LEU A 113 -11.49 -1.74 1.44
C LEU A 113 -11.57 -3.18 1.97
N LEU A 114 -11.75 -4.14 1.09
CA LEU A 114 -11.88 -5.56 1.45
C LEU A 114 -10.58 -6.12 2.03
N LEU A 115 -9.45 -5.96 1.34
CA LEU A 115 -8.16 -6.51 1.77
C LEU A 115 -7.53 -5.74 2.93
N GLY A 116 -7.54 -4.41 2.85
CA GLY A 116 -6.88 -3.55 3.84
C GLY A 116 -7.60 -3.50 5.17
N GLY A 117 -8.93 -3.49 5.15
CA GLY A 117 -9.76 -3.24 6.33
C GLY A 117 -10.46 -4.49 6.87
N VAL A 118 -11.41 -5.00 6.12
CA VAL A 118 -12.37 -6.00 6.63
C VAL A 118 -11.74 -7.38 6.76
N LEU A 119 -10.97 -7.82 5.76
CA LEU A 119 -10.43 -9.19 5.77
C LEU A 119 -9.35 -9.40 6.83
N SER A 120 -8.40 -8.47 6.91
CA SER A 120 -7.26 -8.63 7.82
C SER A 120 -7.65 -8.46 9.28
N SER A 121 -8.61 -7.57 9.57
CA SER A 121 -8.99 -7.22 10.94
C SER A 121 -10.19 -8.00 11.48
N VAL A 122 -11.10 -8.46 10.63
CA VAL A 122 -12.34 -9.13 11.03
C VAL A 122 -12.38 -10.59 10.58
N VAL A 123 -12.25 -10.83 9.29
CA VAL A 123 -12.48 -12.16 8.71
C VAL A 123 -11.42 -13.16 9.15
N MET A 124 -10.15 -12.78 9.10
CA MET A 124 -9.04 -13.68 9.42
C MET A 124 -9.08 -14.18 10.87
N PRO A 125 -9.22 -13.33 11.91
CA PRO A 125 -9.35 -13.80 13.29
C PRO A 125 -10.55 -14.71 13.53
N LEU A 126 -11.67 -14.44 12.84
CA LEU A 126 -12.88 -15.24 12.98
C LEU A 126 -12.73 -16.63 12.34
N ILE A 127 -12.07 -16.74 11.17
CA ILE A 127 -11.75 -18.04 10.57
C ILE A 127 -10.82 -18.85 11.47
N VAL A 128 -9.78 -18.23 12.03
CA VAL A 128 -8.85 -18.91 12.93
C VAL A 128 -9.56 -19.42 14.18
N ARG A 129 -10.39 -18.59 14.83
CA ARG A 129 -11.19 -19.01 16.00
C ARG A 129 -12.21 -20.11 15.68
N SER A 130 -12.74 -20.14 14.45
CA SER A 130 -13.70 -21.17 14.07
C SER A 130 -13.05 -22.55 13.87
N GLN A 131 -11.72 -22.64 13.76
CA GLN A 131 -11.02 -23.90 13.64
C GLN A 131 -11.13 -24.78 14.91
N ASP A 132 -11.42 -24.15 16.05
CA ASP A 132 -11.64 -24.83 17.32
C ASP A 132 -13.07 -25.41 17.44
N ASP A 133 -13.97 -25.11 16.48
CA ASP A 133 -15.31 -25.69 16.44
C ASP A 133 -15.26 -27.21 16.15
N PRO A 134 -16.25 -28.00 16.61
CA PRO A 134 -16.28 -29.47 16.45
C PRO A 134 -16.16 -29.96 14.99
N ASP A 135 -16.55 -29.09 14.01
CA ASP A 135 -16.46 -29.35 12.59
C ASP A 135 -15.20 -28.74 11.93
N GLY A 136 -14.22 -28.28 12.74
CA GLY A 136 -13.03 -27.61 12.25
C GLY A 136 -13.31 -26.30 11.52
N GLY A 137 -14.42 -25.62 11.82
CA GLY A 137 -14.83 -24.36 11.23
C GLY A 137 -15.46 -24.46 9.84
N ALA A 138 -15.80 -25.67 9.39
CA ALA A 138 -16.35 -25.88 8.05
C ALA A 138 -17.70 -25.16 7.88
N ALA A 139 -18.62 -25.26 8.85
CA ALA A 139 -19.91 -24.62 8.79
C ALA A 139 -19.79 -23.07 8.82
N TYR A 140 -18.88 -22.54 9.65
CA TYR A 140 -18.61 -21.11 9.70
C TYR A 140 -18.09 -20.59 8.36
N THR A 141 -17.07 -21.26 7.79
CA THR A 141 -16.45 -20.88 6.51
C THR A 141 -17.47 -20.96 5.36
N GLN A 142 -18.35 -21.95 5.34
CA GLN A 142 -19.42 -22.08 4.33
C GLN A 142 -20.44 -20.94 4.44
N ARG A 143 -20.88 -20.58 5.66
CA ARG A 143 -21.79 -19.44 5.89
C ARG A 143 -21.14 -18.13 5.44
N MET A 144 -19.90 -17.91 5.82
CA MET A 144 -19.14 -16.70 5.46
C MET A 144 -18.99 -16.59 3.93
N LEU A 145 -18.64 -17.67 3.24
CA LEU A 145 -18.56 -17.69 1.78
C LEU A 145 -19.93 -17.46 1.14
N THR A 146 -20.99 -18.13 1.61
CA THR A 146 -22.34 -17.96 1.07
C THR A 146 -22.77 -16.50 1.17
N MET A 147 -22.65 -15.88 2.37
CA MET A 147 -23.01 -14.49 2.57
C MET A 147 -22.13 -13.55 1.76
N GLY A 148 -20.80 -13.78 1.77
CA GLY A 148 -19.85 -12.96 1.01
C GLY A 148 -20.11 -13.00 -0.49
N LEU A 149 -20.29 -14.18 -1.08
CA LEU A 149 -20.61 -14.33 -2.50
C LEU A 149 -21.94 -13.69 -2.88
N THR A 150 -22.96 -13.78 -2.01
CA THR A 150 -24.25 -13.15 -2.28
C THR A 150 -24.16 -11.63 -2.21
N VAL A 151 -23.53 -11.07 -1.15
CA VAL A 151 -23.36 -9.62 -1.00
C VAL A 151 -22.52 -9.06 -2.15
N LEU A 152 -21.44 -9.75 -2.52
CA LEU A 152 -20.58 -9.35 -3.64
C LEU A 152 -21.33 -9.44 -4.97
N GLY A 153 -22.09 -10.52 -5.20
CA GLY A 153 -22.86 -10.67 -6.43
C GLY A 153 -23.94 -9.60 -6.58
N VAL A 154 -24.76 -9.41 -5.56
CA VAL A 154 -25.79 -8.35 -5.53
C VAL A 154 -25.16 -6.97 -5.62
N GLY A 155 -24.10 -6.72 -4.84
CA GLY A 155 -23.38 -5.45 -4.86
C GLY A 155 -22.77 -5.12 -6.22
N THR A 156 -22.22 -6.13 -6.91
CA THR A 156 -21.67 -5.98 -8.27
C THR A 156 -22.77 -5.65 -9.28
N VAL A 157 -23.91 -6.35 -9.25
CA VAL A 157 -25.03 -6.05 -10.14
C VAL A 157 -25.55 -4.63 -9.91
N LEU A 158 -25.70 -4.22 -8.65
CA LEU A 158 -26.12 -2.88 -8.30
C LEU A 158 -25.08 -1.83 -8.73
N ALA A 159 -23.79 -2.11 -8.57
CA ALA A 159 -22.71 -1.20 -9.00
C ALA A 159 -22.70 -1.03 -10.53
N VAL A 160 -22.86 -2.13 -11.30
CA VAL A 160 -22.94 -2.07 -12.77
C VAL A 160 -24.19 -1.29 -13.22
N ALA A 161 -25.33 -1.51 -12.56
CA ALA A 161 -26.56 -0.74 -12.86
C ALA A 161 -26.40 0.74 -12.51
N ALA A 162 -25.70 1.04 -11.42
CA ALA A 162 -25.43 2.40 -10.95
C ALA A 162 -24.17 3.02 -11.57
N ALA A 163 -23.54 2.40 -12.57
CA ALA A 163 -22.29 2.87 -13.16
C ALA A 163 -22.30 4.37 -13.53
N PRO A 164 -23.36 4.93 -14.19
CA PRO A 164 -23.42 6.35 -14.52
C PRO A 164 -23.42 7.25 -13.26
N ALA A 165 -24.10 6.84 -12.21
CA ALA A 165 -24.13 7.60 -10.95
C ALA A 165 -22.79 7.54 -10.22
N LEU A 166 -22.11 6.39 -10.24
CA LEU A 166 -20.80 6.23 -9.63
C LEU A 166 -19.72 7.03 -10.36
N THR A 167 -19.71 6.99 -11.69
CA THR A 167 -18.72 7.73 -12.50
C THR A 167 -18.94 9.23 -12.40
N SER A 168 -20.20 9.72 -12.33
CA SER A 168 -20.50 11.14 -12.19
C SER A 168 -19.93 11.79 -10.93
N LEU A 169 -19.64 11.00 -9.89
CA LEU A 169 -18.96 11.50 -8.68
C LEU A 169 -17.51 11.95 -8.97
N TYR A 170 -16.86 11.32 -9.95
CA TYR A 170 -15.47 11.55 -10.31
C TYR A 170 -15.31 12.56 -11.46
N LEU A 171 -16.37 12.83 -12.21
CA LEU A 171 -16.34 13.69 -13.38
C LEU A 171 -16.76 15.10 -13.02
N ASP A 172 -16.04 16.10 -13.53
CA ASP A 172 -16.49 17.48 -13.51
C ASP A 172 -17.43 17.77 -14.67
N GLN A 173 -18.52 18.51 -14.42
CA GLN A 173 -19.57 18.78 -15.43
C GLN A 173 -19.08 19.67 -16.56
N GLY A 174 -18.06 20.51 -16.35
CA GLY A 174 -17.45 21.39 -17.34
C GLY A 174 -16.12 20.89 -17.90
N GLY A 175 -15.67 19.70 -17.46
CA GLY A 175 -14.35 19.17 -17.79
C GLY A 175 -14.27 18.44 -19.14
N HIS A 176 -13.05 18.12 -19.56
CA HIS A 176 -12.75 17.43 -20.83
C HIS A 176 -12.92 15.89 -20.76
N ALA A 177 -13.40 15.36 -19.63
CA ALA A 177 -13.60 13.93 -19.46
C ALA A 177 -14.82 13.42 -20.24
N ASN A 178 -14.65 12.31 -20.96
CA ASN A 178 -15.74 11.69 -21.71
C ASN A 178 -16.58 10.79 -20.78
N SER A 179 -17.75 11.27 -20.39
CA SER A 179 -18.64 10.55 -19.47
C SER A 179 -19.20 9.27 -20.07
N GLU A 180 -19.52 9.24 -21.36
CA GLU A 180 -20.04 8.05 -22.04
C GLU A 180 -18.97 6.95 -22.10
N LEU A 181 -17.74 7.31 -22.45
CA LEU A 181 -16.62 6.38 -22.49
C LEU A 181 -16.25 5.85 -21.08
N THR A 182 -16.27 6.74 -20.08
CA THR A 182 -16.04 6.35 -18.68
C THR A 182 -17.11 5.38 -18.19
N ASN A 183 -18.39 5.62 -18.54
CA ASN A 183 -19.49 4.71 -18.23
C ASN A 183 -19.36 3.37 -18.96
N ALA A 184 -18.92 3.39 -20.22
CA ALA A 184 -18.69 2.19 -21.00
C ALA A 184 -17.61 1.31 -20.34
N PHE A 185 -16.45 1.89 -19.99
CA PHE A 185 -15.42 1.18 -19.24
C PHE A 185 -15.89 0.73 -17.85
N ALA A 186 -16.63 1.57 -17.13
CA ALA A 186 -17.13 1.22 -15.80
C ALA A 186 -18.02 -0.04 -15.85
N ARG A 187 -18.92 -0.15 -16.83
CA ARG A 187 -19.75 -1.36 -17.01
C ARG A 187 -18.94 -2.62 -17.27
N LEU A 188 -17.79 -2.51 -17.93
CA LEU A 188 -16.90 -3.64 -18.22
C LEU A 188 -15.98 -3.99 -17.03
N LEU A 189 -15.60 -3.01 -16.21
CA LEU A 189 -14.64 -3.19 -15.13
C LEU A 189 -15.31 -3.42 -13.76
N LEU A 190 -16.51 -2.88 -13.49
CA LEU A 190 -17.20 -3.08 -12.22
C LEU A 190 -17.44 -4.55 -11.84
N PRO A 191 -17.60 -5.53 -12.79
CA PRO A 191 -17.62 -6.95 -12.45
C PRO A 191 -16.37 -7.45 -11.69
N GLU A 192 -15.24 -6.74 -11.76
CA GLU A 192 -14.04 -7.03 -10.98
C GLU A 192 -14.31 -7.04 -9.47
N ILE A 193 -15.29 -6.26 -8.98
CA ILE A 193 -15.69 -6.22 -7.57
C ILE A 193 -16.00 -7.62 -7.07
N PHE A 194 -16.76 -8.40 -7.84
CA PHE A 194 -17.07 -9.78 -7.49
C PHE A 194 -15.81 -10.64 -7.39
N PHE A 195 -14.96 -10.60 -8.40
CA PHE A 195 -13.74 -11.41 -8.45
C PHE A 195 -12.71 -10.98 -7.40
N TYR A 196 -12.56 -9.70 -7.14
CA TYR A 196 -11.75 -9.19 -6.04
C TYR A 196 -12.24 -9.70 -4.68
N GLY A 197 -13.55 -9.69 -4.47
CA GLY A 197 -14.14 -10.22 -3.24
C GLY A 197 -13.94 -11.72 -3.09
N VAL A 198 -14.13 -12.50 -4.17
CA VAL A 198 -13.84 -13.95 -4.19
C VAL A 198 -12.38 -14.21 -3.87
N PHE A 199 -11.46 -13.51 -4.56
CA PHE A 199 -10.02 -13.61 -4.30
C PHE A 199 -9.70 -13.33 -2.83
N ALA A 200 -10.28 -12.28 -2.28
CA ALA A 200 -10.05 -11.85 -0.91
C ALA A 200 -10.53 -12.92 0.10
N LEU A 201 -11.77 -13.42 -0.05
CA LEU A 201 -12.35 -14.43 0.84
C LEU A 201 -11.58 -15.76 0.79
N VAL A 202 -11.27 -16.24 -0.43
CA VAL A 202 -10.52 -17.49 -0.60
C VAL A 202 -9.09 -17.37 -0.09
N SER A 203 -8.45 -16.20 -0.30
CA SER A 203 -7.12 -15.91 0.25
C SER A 203 -7.12 -15.95 1.78
N ALA A 204 -8.15 -15.40 2.43
CA ALA A 204 -8.26 -15.45 3.89
C ALA A 204 -8.36 -16.90 4.40
N ILE A 205 -9.15 -17.75 3.74
CA ILE A 205 -9.29 -19.16 4.10
C ILE A 205 -7.97 -19.92 3.91
N LEU A 206 -7.29 -19.73 2.77
CA LEU A 206 -6.00 -20.37 2.50
C LEU A 206 -4.92 -19.93 3.48
N ASN A 207 -4.86 -18.63 3.78
CA ASN A 207 -3.90 -18.07 4.73
C ASN A 207 -4.17 -18.58 6.16
N ALA A 208 -5.43 -18.72 6.58
CA ALA A 208 -5.79 -19.32 7.87
C ALA A 208 -5.36 -20.80 7.94
N LYS A 209 -5.28 -21.49 6.81
CA LYS A 209 -4.77 -22.87 6.68
C LYS A 209 -3.25 -22.93 6.41
N HIS A 210 -2.52 -21.82 6.58
CA HIS A 210 -1.08 -21.68 6.32
C HIS A 210 -0.64 -21.97 4.88
N ILE A 211 -1.53 -21.81 3.90
CA ILE A 211 -1.27 -21.99 2.47
C ILE A 211 -1.11 -20.61 1.80
N PHE A 212 0.09 -20.06 1.82
CA PHE A 212 0.38 -18.68 1.39
C PHE A 212 0.84 -18.58 -0.07
N SER A 213 1.43 -19.65 -0.64
CA SER A 213 2.06 -19.56 -1.97
C SER A 213 1.07 -19.23 -3.09
N PRO A 214 -0.11 -19.87 -3.21
CA PRO A 214 -1.08 -19.55 -4.26
C PRO A 214 -1.57 -18.10 -4.17
N THR A 215 -1.83 -17.60 -2.97
CA THR A 215 -2.31 -16.24 -2.74
C THR A 215 -1.27 -15.18 -3.12
N ALA A 216 0.02 -15.50 -2.97
CA ALA A 216 1.10 -14.61 -3.36
C ALA A 216 1.34 -14.59 -4.90
N TRP A 217 1.12 -15.70 -5.61
CA TRP A 217 1.35 -15.81 -7.06
C TRP A 217 0.14 -15.41 -7.90
N ALA A 218 -1.08 -15.46 -7.36
CA ALA A 218 -2.29 -15.13 -8.10
C ALA A 218 -2.28 -13.71 -8.71
N PRO A 219 -1.81 -12.65 -8.04
CA PRO A 219 -1.68 -11.31 -8.64
C PRO A 219 -0.69 -11.25 -9.81
N VAL A 220 0.33 -12.12 -9.82
CA VAL A 220 1.25 -12.21 -10.97
C VAL A 220 0.51 -12.67 -12.22
N MET A 221 -0.38 -13.67 -12.08
CA MET A 221 -1.17 -14.17 -13.20
C MET A 221 -2.16 -13.13 -13.74
N ASN A 222 -2.77 -12.33 -12.86
CA ASN A 222 -3.53 -11.16 -13.29
C ASN A 222 -2.68 -10.25 -14.20
N ASN A 223 -1.51 -9.86 -13.72
CA ASN A 223 -0.62 -8.98 -14.49
C ASN A 223 -0.22 -9.60 -15.84
N VAL A 224 0.03 -10.91 -15.89
CA VAL A 224 0.34 -11.63 -17.14
C VAL A 224 -0.83 -11.54 -18.13
N VAL A 225 -2.06 -11.77 -17.67
CA VAL A 225 -3.27 -11.67 -18.51
C VAL A 225 -3.45 -10.24 -19.01
N VAL A 226 -3.27 -9.23 -18.15
CA VAL A 226 -3.38 -7.82 -18.55
C VAL A 226 -2.29 -7.43 -19.56
N ILE A 227 -1.04 -7.89 -19.37
CA ILE A 227 0.05 -7.68 -20.34
C ILE A 227 -0.29 -8.31 -21.68
N ALA A 228 -0.82 -9.55 -21.70
CA ALA A 228 -1.25 -10.23 -22.92
C ALA A 228 -2.41 -9.48 -23.60
N THR A 229 -3.37 -9.00 -22.82
CA THR A 229 -4.47 -8.14 -23.30
C THR A 229 -3.96 -6.86 -23.97
N LEU A 230 -3.01 -6.18 -23.34
CA LEU A 230 -2.42 -4.95 -23.89
C LEU A 230 -1.60 -5.25 -25.16
N ALA A 231 -0.87 -6.36 -25.20
CA ALA A 231 -0.17 -6.79 -26.40
C ALA A 231 -1.16 -7.04 -27.55
N LEU A 232 -2.27 -7.75 -27.29
CA LEU A 232 -3.34 -7.95 -28.26
C LEU A 232 -3.95 -6.61 -28.72
N PHE A 233 -4.24 -5.71 -27.76
CA PHE A 233 -4.77 -4.38 -28.05
C PHE A 233 -3.84 -3.58 -28.98
N MET A 234 -2.53 -3.64 -28.79
CA MET A 234 -1.55 -2.94 -29.61
C MET A 234 -1.47 -3.50 -31.04
N LEU A 235 -1.73 -4.81 -31.22
CA LEU A 235 -1.75 -5.48 -32.53
C LEU A 235 -3.03 -5.18 -33.33
N MET A 236 -4.11 -4.78 -32.66
CA MET A 236 -5.39 -4.50 -33.33
C MET A 236 -5.35 -3.16 -34.08
N PRO A 237 -5.88 -3.07 -35.29
CA PRO A 237 -5.99 -1.81 -36.03
C PRO A 237 -7.04 -0.87 -35.43
N GLY A 238 -6.94 0.42 -35.75
CA GLY A 238 -7.91 1.44 -35.35
C GLY A 238 -7.64 2.05 -33.98
N LYS A 239 -8.53 2.95 -33.56
CA LYS A 239 -8.53 3.63 -32.26
C LYS A 239 -9.91 3.45 -31.63
N ILE A 240 -10.00 3.52 -30.30
CA ILE A 240 -11.29 3.56 -29.60
C ILE A 240 -12.03 4.84 -30.01
N SER A 241 -13.30 4.69 -30.44
CA SER A 241 -14.15 5.83 -30.78
C SER A 241 -14.54 6.59 -29.51
N THR A 242 -14.31 7.89 -29.53
CA THR A 242 -14.68 8.80 -28.44
C THR A 242 -15.94 9.62 -28.73
N ASP A 243 -16.34 9.68 -30.00
CA ASP A 243 -17.55 10.38 -30.46
C ASP A 243 -18.02 9.80 -31.83
N PRO A 244 -19.15 9.10 -31.90
CA PRO A 244 -19.90 8.55 -30.75
C PRO A 244 -19.18 7.36 -30.08
N VAL A 245 -19.40 7.20 -28.79
CA VAL A 245 -18.90 6.04 -28.05
C VAL A 245 -19.70 4.80 -28.43
N ARG A 246 -19.02 3.74 -28.85
CA ARG A 246 -19.65 2.49 -29.25
C ARG A 246 -19.25 1.37 -28.29
N MET A 247 -20.22 0.86 -27.53
CA MET A 247 -20.00 -0.30 -26.63
C MET A 247 -19.50 -1.56 -27.36
N GLY A 248 -19.79 -1.70 -28.66
CA GLY A 248 -19.32 -2.79 -29.51
C GLY A 248 -17.93 -2.57 -30.12
N ASP A 249 -17.23 -1.48 -29.79
CA ASP A 249 -15.87 -1.24 -30.27
C ASP A 249 -14.93 -2.38 -29.82
N PRO A 250 -14.30 -3.11 -30.77
CA PRO A 250 -13.47 -4.27 -30.42
C PRO A 250 -12.31 -3.93 -29.48
N LYS A 251 -11.70 -2.74 -29.64
CA LYS A 251 -10.60 -2.30 -28.77
C LYS A 251 -11.06 -1.97 -27.36
N LEU A 252 -12.23 -1.33 -27.23
CA LEU A 252 -12.84 -1.04 -25.94
C LEU A 252 -13.18 -2.35 -25.21
N LEU A 253 -13.77 -3.31 -25.92
CA LEU A 253 -14.12 -4.63 -25.35
C LEU A 253 -12.88 -5.41 -24.95
N VAL A 254 -11.84 -5.45 -25.80
CA VAL A 254 -10.60 -6.16 -25.48
C VAL A 254 -9.96 -5.58 -24.25
N LEU A 255 -9.87 -4.26 -24.14
CA LEU A 255 -9.24 -3.62 -22.98
C LEU A 255 -10.07 -3.84 -21.70
N GLY A 256 -11.38 -3.56 -21.73
CA GLY A 256 -12.24 -3.69 -20.55
C GLY A 256 -12.42 -5.16 -20.09
N ILE A 257 -12.80 -6.06 -21.01
CA ILE A 257 -13.01 -7.47 -20.68
C ILE A 257 -11.68 -8.15 -20.32
N GLY A 258 -10.59 -7.81 -21.02
CA GLY A 258 -9.28 -8.43 -20.78
C GLY A 258 -8.71 -8.10 -19.40
N VAL A 259 -8.90 -6.86 -18.92
CA VAL A 259 -8.48 -6.48 -17.56
C VAL A 259 -9.35 -7.18 -16.51
N THR A 260 -10.67 -7.19 -16.70
CA THR A 260 -11.59 -7.95 -15.84
C THR A 260 -11.27 -9.46 -15.83
N LEU A 261 -10.92 -10.03 -17.00
CA LEU A 261 -10.48 -11.43 -17.11
C LEU A 261 -9.22 -11.69 -16.28
N GLY A 262 -8.28 -10.75 -16.23
CA GLY A 262 -7.10 -10.84 -15.38
C GLY A 262 -7.46 -11.06 -13.92
N ILE A 263 -8.38 -10.26 -13.38
CA ILE A 263 -8.86 -10.41 -11.99
C ILE A 263 -9.67 -11.70 -11.81
N ALA A 264 -10.47 -12.09 -12.81
CA ALA A 264 -11.20 -13.36 -12.78
C ALA A 264 -10.24 -14.55 -12.70
N VAL A 265 -9.19 -14.58 -13.51
CA VAL A 265 -8.14 -15.61 -13.47
C VAL A 265 -7.44 -15.61 -12.12
N GLN A 266 -7.10 -14.44 -11.57
CA GLN A 266 -6.51 -14.32 -10.23
C GLN A 266 -7.37 -14.99 -9.15
N ALA A 267 -8.69 -14.81 -9.20
CA ALA A 267 -9.63 -15.41 -8.24
C ALA A 267 -9.79 -16.92 -8.46
N VAL A 268 -9.98 -17.34 -9.71
CA VAL A 268 -10.21 -18.75 -10.08
C VAL A 268 -9.01 -19.63 -9.77
N LEU A 269 -7.78 -19.12 -9.93
CA LEU A 269 -6.56 -19.86 -9.60
C LEU A 269 -6.44 -20.26 -8.13
N LEU A 270 -7.19 -19.65 -7.23
CA LEU A 270 -7.23 -20.05 -5.82
C LEU A 270 -8.21 -21.19 -5.53
N VAL A 271 -9.13 -21.51 -6.46
CA VAL A 271 -10.13 -22.58 -6.26
C VAL A 271 -9.48 -23.97 -6.15
N PRO A 272 -8.57 -24.40 -7.05
CA PRO A 272 -7.93 -25.71 -6.93
C PRO A 272 -7.16 -25.90 -5.61
N PRO A 273 -6.31 -24.97 -5.14
CA PRO A 273 -5.71 -25.06 -3.82
C PRO A 273 -6.72 -25.16 -2.67
N LEU A 274 -7.84 -24.42 -2.75
CA LEU A 274 -8.91 -24.49 -1.76
C LEU A 274 -9.54 -25.89 -1.71
N LEU A 275 -9.88 -26.45 -2.87
CA LEU A 275 -10.47 -27.80 -2.96
C LEU A 275 -9.50 -28.88 -2.45
N ARG A 276 -8.20 -28.74 -2.69
CA ARG A 276 -7.16 -29.66 -2.18
C ARG A 276 -7.07 -29.68 -0.66
N THR A 277 -7.59 -28.68 0.04
CA THR A 277 -7.69 -28.69 1.52
C THR A 277 -8.80 -29.59 2.05
N GLY A 278 -9.55 -30.25 1.18
CA GLY A 278 -10.75 -31.02 1.55
C GLY A 278 -11.99 -30.15 1.76
N PHE A 279 -11.87 -28.84 1.50
CA PHE A 279 -13.02 -27.93 1.63
C PHE A 279 -14.05 -28.25 0.53
N ARG A 280 -15.31 -28.47 0.95
CA ARG A 280 -16.44 -28.64 0.06
C ARG A 280 -17.41 -27.49 0.28
N PHE A 281 -17.62 -26.67 -0.74
CA PHE A 281 -18.60 -25.60 -0.67
C PHE A 281 -20.02 -26.15 -0.58
N LYS A 282 -20.77 -25.65 0.42
CA LYS A 282 -22.22 -25.88 0.55
C LYS A 282 -22.88 -24.55 0.86
N TRP A 283 -23.97 -24.24 0.21
CA TRP A 283 -24.79 -23.08 0.53
C TRP A 283 -25.31 -23.20 1.96
N ARG A 284 -24.86 -22.33 2.84
CA ARG A 284 -25.34 -22.26 4.23
C ARG A 284 -25.59 -20.82 4.61
N TRP A 285 -26.82 -20.49 4.94
CA TRP A 285 -27.21 -19.18 5.45
C TRP A 285 -27.12 -19.13 6.98
N GLY A 286 -26.82 -17.95 7.53
CA GLY A 286 -26.83 -17.67 8.96
C GLY A 286 -25.78 -16.68 9.38
N ILE A 287 -26.15 -15.77 10.29
CA ILE A 287 -25.23 -14.77 10.87
C ILE A 287 -24.67 -15.37 12.16
N ASP A 288 -23.35 -15.44 12.30
CA ASP A 288 -22.68 -15.87 13.51
C ASP A 288 -22.61 -14.70 14.51
N LYS A 289 -22.90 -14.97 15.79
CA LYS A 289 -22.85 -13.96 16.86
C LYS A 289 -21.46 -13.34 17.02
N ARG A 290 -20.39 -14.07 16.68
CA ARG A 290 -18.99 -13.63 16.71
C ARG A 290 -18.71 -12.43 15.80
N MET A 291 -19.49 -12.26 14.72
CA MET A 291 -19.32 -11.13 13.81
C MET A 291 -19.64 -9.78 14.48
N LYS A 292 -20.49 -9.76 15.51
CA LYS A 292 -20.86 -8.52 16.22
C LYS A 292 -19.71 -7.97 17.09
N GLU A 293 -18.86 -8.83 17.62
CA GLU A 293 -17.76 -8.45 18.53
C GLU A 293 -16.72 -7.55 17.85
N PHE A 294 -16.53 -7.69 16.55
CA PHE A 294 -15.53 -6.93 15.76
C PHE A 294 -16.11 -5.68 15.10
N GLY A 295 -17.42 -5.43 15.26
CA GLY A 295 -18.10 -4.33 14.55
C GLY A 295 -17.54 -2.94 14.85
N GLY A 296 -17.13 -2.69 16.09
CA GLY A 296 -16.58 -1.39 16.48
C GLY A 296 -15.25 -1.05 15.82
N LEU A 297 -14.31 -2.00 15.75
CA LEU A 297 -13.02 -1.80 15.08
C LEU A 297 -13.21 -1.68 13.57
N ALA A 298 -14.07 -2.53 13.00
CA ALA A 298 -14.39 -2.49 11.58
C ALA A 298 -14.97 -1.13 11.18
N LEU A 299 -15.85 -0.54 11.99
CA LEU A 299 -16.48 0.76 11.72
C LEU A 299 -15.45 1.90 11.63
N TRP A 300 -14.44 1.93 12.51
CA TRP A 300 -13.37 2.93 12.43
C TRP A 300 -12.50 2.75 11.18
N ILE A 301 -12.19 1.51 10.81
CA ILE A 301 -11.42 1.21 9.59
C ILE A 301 -12.24 1.58 8.34
N LEU A 302 -13.53 1.26 8.33
CA LEU A 302 -14.45 1.67 7.25
C LEU A 302 -14.53 3.19 7.13
N GLY A 303 -14.61 3.90 8.27
CA GLY A 303 -14.58 5.36 8.33
C GLY A 303 -13.29 5.93 7.72
N TYR A 304 -12.13 5.38 8.09
CA TYR A 304 -10.84 5.77 7.51
C TYR A 304 -10.82 5.61 5.98
N VAL A 305 -11.28 4.45 5.49
CA VAL A 305 -11.33 4.18 4.04
C VAL A 305 -12.33 5.08 3.33
N ALA A 306 -13.52 5.29 3.89
CA ALA A 306 -14.53 6.16 3.30
C ALA A 306 -14.03 7.62 3.15
N ILE A 307 -13.34 8.14 4.16
CA ILE A 307 -12.74 9.48 4.13
C ILE A 307 -11.61 9.55 3.09
N SER A 308 -10.78 8.51 3.00
CA SER A 308 -9.73 8.39 1.99
C SER A 308 -10.32 8.40 0.57
N LEU A 309 -11.39 7.64 0.35
CA LEU A 309 -12.11 7.59 -0.93
C LEU A 309 -12.75 8.93 -1.28
N ALA A 310 -13.36 9.63 -0.31
CA ALA A 310 -13.89 10.98 -0.53
C ALA A 310 -12.78 11.94 -1.00
N GLY A 311 -11.61 11.91 -0.36
CA GLY A 311 -10.45 12.68 -0.79
C GLY A 311 -9.96 12.32 -2.20
N LEU A 312 -9.98 11.03 -2.55
CA LEU A 312 -9.62 10.55 -3.89
C LEU A 312 -10.65 11.00 -4.94
N THR A 313 -11.94 10.93 -4.63
CA THR A 313 -13.03 11.37 -5.51
C THR A 313 -12.90 12.86 -5.85
N VAL A 314 -12.70 13.71 -4.86
CA VAL A 314 -12.50 15.15 -5.08
C VAL A 314 -11.23 15.40 -5.90
N ASN A 315 -10.14 14.70 -5.60
CA ASN A 315 -8.90 14.83 -6.37
C ASN A 315 -9.10 14.47 -7.84
N THR A 316 -9.78 13.36 -8.13
CA THR A 316 -10.06 12.94 -9.51
C THR A 316 -11.00 13.93 -10.22
N ARG A 317 -12.01 14.44 -9.52
CA ARG A 317 -12.92 15.45 -10.07
C ARG A 317 -12.18 16.74 -10.46
N VAL A 318 -11.26 17.21 -9.63
CA VAL A 318 -10.42 18.37 -9.96
C VAL A 318 -9.49 18.07 -11.12
N LEU A 319 -8.94 16.86 -11.21
CA LEU A 319 -8.10 16.47 -12.35
C LEU A 319 -8.89 16.43 -13.67
N THR A 320 -10.18 16.06 -13.63
CA THR A 320 -11.03 16.04 -14.84
C THR A 320 -11.45 17.42 -15.31
N SER A 321 -11.31 18.49 -14.51
CA SER A 321 -11.48 19.88 -14.95
C SER A 321 -10.26 20.44 -15.71
N GLY A 322 -9.10 19.75 -15.64
CA GLY A 322 -7.89 20.12 -16.37
C GLY A 322 -7.80 19.53 -17.77
N ASP A 323 -6.62 19.62 -18.37
CA ASP A 323 -6.33 19.05 -19.69
C ASP A 323 -6.54 17.52 -19.73
N PRO A 324 -6.93 16.97 -20.88
CA PRO A 324 -6.98 15.53 -21.10
C PRO A 324 -5.64 14.86 -20.77
N GLY A 325 -5.70 13.73 -20.07
CA GLY A 325 -4.52 12.99 -19.58
C GLY A 325 -4.14 13.28 -18.14
N GLY A 326 -4.75 14.28 -17.49
CA GLY A 326 -4.43 14.68 -16.12
C GLY A 326 -4.60 13.56 -15.10
N VAL A 327 -5.67 12.77 -15.20
CA VAL A 327 -5.91 11.62 -14.29
C VAL A 327 -4.86 10.53 -14.48
N THR A 328 -4.52 10.22 -15.72
CA THR A 328 -3.51 9.23 -16.08
C THR A 328 -2.11 9.65 -15.63
N ILE A 329 -1.76 10.92 -15.85
CA ILE A 329 -0.50 11.51 -15.40
C ILE A 329 -0.39 11.42 -13.89
N TYR A 330 -1.41 11.86 -13.15
CA TYR A 330 -1.46 11.79 -11.70
C TYR A 330 -1.29 10.35 -11.19
N ALA A 331 -2.05 9.40 -11.75
CA ALA A 331 -2.03 8.01 -11.30
C ALA A 331 -0.65 7.36 -11.49
N ASN A 332 0.03 7.62 -12.61
CA ASN A 332 1.35 7.06 -12.87
C ASN A 332 2.46 7.80 -12.12
N ALA A 333 2.39 9.13 -11.98
CA ALA A 333 3.30 9.90 -11.13
C ALA A 333 3.19 9.46 -9.67
N TRP A 334 1.98 9.24 -9.16
CA TRP A 334 1.72 8.71 -7.82
C TRP A 334 2.31 7.30 -7.62
N LEU A 335 2.18 6.44 -8.63
CA LEU A 335 2.79 5.11 -8.61
C LEU A 335 4.31 5.19 -8.46
N LEU A 336 4.98 6.02 -9.28
CA LEU A 336 6.43 6.25 -9.21
C LEU A 336 6.85 6.85 -7.87
N PHE A 337 6.09 7.83 -7.36
CA PHE A 337 6.33 8.46 -6.07
C PHE A 337 6.34 7.45 -4.93
N GLN A 338 5.48 6.43 -4.97
CA GLN A 338 5.40 5.42 -3.92
C GLN A 338 6.51 4.37 -3.97
N LEU A 339 7.21 4.18 -5.10
CA LEU A 339 8.22 3.11 -5.26
C LEU A 339 9.34 3.18 -4.22
N PRO A 340 10.00 4.32 -3.95
CA PRO A 340 11.07 4.38 -2.95
C PRO A 340 10.57 4.01 -1.55
N TYR A 341 9.39 4.51 -1.17
CA TYR A 341 8.77 4.12 0.10
C TYR A 341 8.43 2.63 0.13
N GLY A 342 7.91 2.08 -0.95
CA GLY A 342 7.56 0.66 -1.06
C GLY A 342 8.76 -0.28 -0.84
N VAL A 343 9.95 0.15 -1.26
CA VAL A 343 11.19 -0.62 -1.07
C VAL A 343 11.79 -0.37 0.33
N ILE A 344 11.97 0.88 0.71
CA ILE A 344 12.72 1.26 1.92
C ILE A 344 11.79 1.29 3.13
N GLY A 345 10.69 2.02 3.04
CA GLY A 345 9.77 2.24 4.17
C GLY A 345 9.10 0.95 4.61
N VAL A 346 8.60 0.15 3.67
CA VAL A 346 7.94 -1.14 3.99
C VAL A 346 8.95 -2.13 4.58
N SER A 347 10.19 -2.19 4.05
CA SER A 347 11.23 -3.06 4.58
C SER A 347 11.61 -2.68 6.02
N LEU A 348 11.76 -1.38 6.27
CA LEU A 348 12.05 -0.84 7.60
C LEU A 348 10.92 -1.13 8.58
N LEU A 349 9.68 -0.89 8.19
CA LEU A 349 8.50 -1.18 9.00
C LEU A 349 8.41 -2.67 9.35
N THR A 350 8.62 -3.54 8.38
CA THR A 350 8.58 -5.00 8.60
C THR A 350 9.64 -5.44 9.63
N ALA A 351 10.82 -4.83 9.60
CA ALA A 351 11.90 -5.14 10.54
C ALA A 351 11.62 -4.61 11.96
N ILE A 352 10.94 -3.46 12.10
CA ILE A 352 10.74 -2.77 13.39
C ILE A 352 9.42 -3.18 14.05
N MET A 353 8.38 -3.50 13.29
CA MET A 353 7.03 -3.79 13.80
C MET A 353 6.96 -4.86 14.91
N PRO A 354 7.66 -6.02 14.83
CA PRO A 354 7.58 -7.01 15.90
C PRO A 354 8.10 -6.49 17.24
N ARG A 355 9.15 -5.65 17.20
CA ARG A 355 9.73 -5.02 18.39
C ARG A 355 8.83 -3.91 18.91
N LEU A 356 8.35 -3.04 18.02
CA LEU A 356 7.45 -1.95 18.34
C LEU A 356 6.15 -2.46 19.00
N SER A 357 5.54 -3.50 18.43
CA SER A 357 4.30 -4.10 18.95
C SER A 357 4.51 -4.73 20.32
N ARG A 358 5.64 -5.40 20.58
CA ARG A 358 6.00 -5.93 21.90
C ARG A 358 6.19 -4.81 22.91
N ASN A 359 7.01 -3.81 22.59
CA ASN A 359 7.25 -2.67 23.48
C ASN A 359 5.95 -1.89 23.78
N ALA A 360 5.03 -1.80 22.81
CA ALA A 360 3.71 -1.19 23.03
C ALA A 360 2.82 -2.05 23.93
N ALA A 361 2.83 -3.38 23.74
CA ALA A 361 2.08 -4.31 24.58
C ALA A 361 2.58 -4.34 26.03
N ASP A 362 3.92 -4.23 26.23
CA ASP A 362 4.57 -4.16 27.54
C ASP A 362 4.38 -2.78 28.23
N GLY A 363 3.76 -1.81 27.55
CA GLY A 363 3.58 -0.43 28.06
C GLY A 363 4.89 0.35 28.16
N ASP A 364 5.99 -0.11 27.54
CA ASP A 364 7.31 0.56 27.60
C ASP A 364 7.38 1.73 26.59
N VAL A 365 6.77 2.85 26.98
CA VAL A 365 6.73 4.08 26.20
C VAL A 365 8.12 4.55 25.76
N ARG A 366 9.15 4.37 26.62
CA ARG A 366 10.52 4.82 26.30
C ARG A 366 11.09 4.06 25.11
N LYS A 367 10.87 2.74 25.04
CA LYS A 367 11.30 1.90 23.92
C LYS A 367 10.48 2.19 22.65
N VAL A 368 9.17 2.41 22.77
CA VAL A 368 8.32 2.83 21.63
C VAL A 368 8.85 4.12 21.01
N VAL A 369 9.13 5.14 21.82
CA VAL A 369 9.72 6.41 21.38
C VAL A 369 11.11 6.21 20.75
N ALA A 370 11.94 5.35 21.31
CA ALA A 370 13.26 5.04 20.76
C ALA A 370 13.17 4.39 19.39
N ASP A 371 12.25 3.41 19.22
CA ASP A 371 11.99 2.71 17.97
C ASP A 371 11.44 3.65 16.89
N LEU A 372 10.48 4.52 17.25
CA LEU A 372 9.93 5.54 16.37
C LEU A 372 11.02 6.52 15.90
N SER A 373 11.82 7.06 16.86
CA SER A 373 12.91 7.98 16.54
C SER A 373 13.95 7.34 15.63
N TYR A 374 14.32 6.08 15.86
CA TYR A 374 15.25 5.33 15.02
C TYR A 374 14.70 5.14 13.60
N ALA A 375 13.44 4.70 13.48
CA ALA A 375 12.78 4.50 12.20
C ALA A 375 12.67 5.81 11.41
N SER A 376 12.27 6.90 12.07
CA SER A 376 12.16 8.24 11.44
C SER A 376 13.51 8.71 10.90
N ARG A 377 14.61 8.55 11.67
CA ARG A 377 15.96 8.96 11.22
C ARG A 377 16.45 8.12 10.03
N ILE A 378 16.25 6.81 10.06
CA ILE A 378 16.60 5.96 8.90
C ILE A 378 15.78 6.35 7.67
N SER A 379 14.47 6.56 7.83
CA SER A 379 13.62 7.02 6.74
C SER A 379 14.13 8.35 6.16
N THR A 380 14.53 9.30 7.00
CA THR A 380 15.09 10.59 6.58
C THR A 380 16.37 10.39 5.77
N VAL A 381 17.35 9.67 6.31
CA VAL A 381 18.66 9.46 5.68
C VAL A 381 18.54 8.75 4.33
N MET A 382 17.55 7.86 4.18
CA MET A 382 17.35 7.09 2.95
C MET A 382 16.47 7.81 1.93
N LEU A 383 15.37 8.43 2.37
CA LEU A 383 14.35 8.95 1.44
C LEU A 383 14.59 10.40 1.01
N VAL A 384 15.23 11.23 1.82
CA VAL A 384 15.48 12.64 1.44
C VAL A 384 16.46 12.77 0.27
N PRO A 385 17.59 12.03 0.23
CA PRO A 385 18.45 12.02 -0.97
C PRO A 385 17.71 11.56 -2.22
N ILE A 386 16.89 10.52 -2.09
CA ILE A 386 16.10 10.00 -3.21
C ILE A 386 15.08 11.04 -3.67
N ALA A 387 14.37 11.70 -2.75
CA ALA A 387 13.42 12.76 -3.08
C ALA A 387 14.09 13.93 -3.81
N ALA A 388 15.25 14.37 -3.34
CA ALA A 388 16.01 15.45 -3.97
C ALA A 388 16.48 15.08 -5.38
N VAL A 389 16.94 13.84 -5.59
CA VAL A 389 17.31 13.36 -6.92
C VAL A 389 16.08 13.19 -7.81
N LEU A 390 14.96 12.67 -7.30
CA LEU A 390 13.71 12.55 -8.06
C LEU A 390 13.19 13.91 -8.55
N THR A 391 13.39 14.99 -7.77
CA THR A 391 13.06 16.35 -8.20
C THR A 391 13.86 16.77 -9.45
N VAL A 392 15.12 16.32 -9.56
CA VAL A 392 15.98 16.65 -10.71
C VAL A 392 15.74 15.74 -11.90
N VAL A 393 15.63 14.42 -11.66
CA VAL A 393 15.52 13.43 -12.74
C VAL A 393 14.08 13.08 -13.11
N GLY A 394 13.09 13.69 -12.46
CA GLY A 394 11.67 13.31 -12.62
C GLY A 394 11.22 13.35 -14.07
N GLU A 395 11.49 14.44 -14.80
CA GLU A 395 11.17 14.56 -16.23
C GLU A 395 11.86 13.44 -17.05
N SER A 396 13.13 13.19 -16.78
CA SER A 396 13.87 12.12 -17.46
C SER A 396 13.30 10.74 -17.17
N ILE A 397 12.79 10.48 -15.95
CA ILE A 397 12.08 9.23 -15.60
C ILE A 397 10.79 9.12 -16.42
N GLY A 398 9.99 10.19 -16.46
CA GLY A 398 8.76 10.23 -17.24
C GLY A 398 9.01 9.89 -18.71
N ILE A 399 9.94 10.58 -19.35
CA ILE A 399 10.28 10.38 -20.77
C ILE A 399 10.87 8.99 -21.00
N ALA A 400 11.85 8.57 -20.19
CA ALA A 400 12.54 7.30 -20.38
C ALA A 400 11.59 6.10 -20.30
N LEU A 401 10.65 6.11 -19.35
CA LEU A 401 9.76 4.98 -19.08
C LEU A 401 8.45 5.04 -19.90
N PHE A 402 7.87 6.22 -20.04
CA PHE A 402 6.50 6.36 -20.56
C PHE A 402 6.44 6.94 -21.98
N SER A 403 7.50 7.48 -22.57
CA SER A 403 7.48 7.87 -23.97
C SER A 403 7.55 6.62 -24.86
N GLY A 404 6.65 6.55 -25.83
CA GLY A 404 6.60 5.44 -26.79
C GLY A 404 5.16 5.05 -27.14
N GLY A 405 5.01 4.33 -28.25
CA GLY A 405 3.70 3.95 -28.75
C GLY A 405 2.81 5.17 -29.01
N ALA A 406 1.64 5.19 -28.38
CA ALA A 406 0.68 6.29 -28.48
C ALA A 406 1.03 7.51 -27.60
N ASN A 407 2.07 7.44 -26.76
CA ASN A 407 2.43 8.51 -25.82
C ASN A 407 3.66 9.30 -26.29
N SER A 408 3.50 10.60 -26.49
CA SER A 408 4.57 11.47 -26.95
C SER A 408 5.59 11.78 -25.86
N VAL A 409 6.77 12.28 -26.29
CA VAL A 409 7.84 12.72 -25.35
C VAL A 409 7.34 13.85 -24.45
N ALA A 410 6.57 14.81 -24.99
CA ALA A 410 6.02 15.92 -24.21
C ALA A 410 5.02 15.43 -23.14
N GLN A 411 4.12 14.52 -23.48
CA GLN A 411 3.16 13.95 -22.54
C GLN A 411 3.86 13.14 -21.44
N ALA A 412 4.91 12.37 -21.81
CA ALA A 412 5.71 11.63 -20.85
C ALA A 412 6.54 12.56 -19.94
N GLY A 413 7.03 13.71 -20.47
CA GLY A 413 7.69 14.76 -19.69
C GLY A 413 6.79 15.32 -18.60
N ARG A 414 5.54 15.68 -18.91
CA ARG A 414 4.55 16.15 -17.92
C ARG A 414 4.35 15.18 -16.75
N LEU A 415 4.34 13.88 -17.04
CA LEU A 415 4.26 12.87 -15.98
C LEU A 415 5.47 12.94 -15.06
N GLY A 416 6.66 13.12 -15.64
CA GLY A 416 7.90 13.28 -14.89
C GLY A 416 7.95 14.59 -14.08
N GLU A 417 7.44 15.70 -14.62
CA GLU A 417 7.28 16.99 -13.91
C GLU A 417 6.35 16.83 -12.70
N ALA A 418 5.22 16.13 -12.86
CA ALA A 418 4.29 15.84 -11.78
C ALA A 418 4.96 15.03 -10.66
N LEU A 419 5.81 14.06 -11.02
CA LEU A 419 6.65 13.33 -10.08
C LEU A 419 7.64 14.26 -9.38
N ALA A 420 8.36 15.11 -10.13
CA ALA A 420 9.36 16.03 -9.59
C ALA A 420 8.75 16.98 -8.55
N VAL A 421 7.63 17.62 -8.89
CA VAL A 421 6.91 18.56 -8.01
C VAL A 421 6.44 17.88 -6.72
N SER A 422 6.06 16.60 -6.77
CA SER A 422 5.57 15.87 -5.59
C SER A 422 6.67 15.29 -4.72
N SER A 423 7.90 15.19 -5.22
CA SER A 423 8.97 14.38 -4.59
C SER A 423 9.33 14.81 -3.18
N PHE A 424 9.22 16.11 -2.81
CA PHE A 424 9.44 16.58 -1.45
C PHE A 424 8.47 15.96 -0.42
N GLY A 425 7.30 15.52 -0.86
CA GLY A 425 6.32 14.84 -0.03
C GLY A 425 6.70 13.42 0.38
N LEU A 426 7.78 12.84 -0.17
CA LEU A 426 8.15 11.43 0.05
C LEU A 426 8.51 11.14 1.52
N LEU A 427 9.30 12.00 2.17
CA LEU A 427 9.59 11.86 3.59
C LEU A 427 8.35 12.08 4.46
N PRO A 428 7.57 13.18 4.33
CA PRO A 428 6.31 13.34 5.05
C PRO A 428 5.37 12.14 4.90
N TYR A 429 5.19 11.62 3.68
CA TYR A 429 4.40 10.40 3.44
C TYR A 429 4.91 9.21 4.25
N ALA A 430 6.22 8.94 4.22
CA ALA A 430 6.81 7.84 4.98
C ALA A 430 6.64 8.01 6.50
N LEU A 431 6.75 9.25 7.01
CA LEU A 431 6.54 9.56 8.42
C LEU A 431 5.07 9.34 8.83
N VAL A 432 4.10 9.78 8.02
CA VAL A 432 2.68 9.49 8.28
C VAL A 432 2.45 7.99 8.36
N MET A 433 2.94 7.22 7.38
CA MET A 433 2.79 5.76 7.38
C MET A 433 3.42 5.09 8.61
N LEU A 434 4.58 5.58 9.07
CA LEU A 434 5.23 5.09 10.28
C LEU A 434 4.41 5.44 11.54
N GLN A 435 3.95 6.68 11.66
CA GLN A 435 3.16 7.17 12.79
C GLN A 435 1.84 6.38 12.93
N LEU A 436 1.13 6.14 11.81
CA LEU A 436 -0.09 5.34 11.81
C LEU A 436 0.17 3.92 12.35
N ARG A 437 1.32 3.32 12.02
CA ARG A 437 1.69 2.00 12.55
C ARG A 437 1.94 2.00 14.05
N VAL A 438 2.49 3.08 14.60
CA VAL A 438 2.67 3.23 16.06
C VAL A 438 1.30 3.26 16.75
N PHE A 439 0.34 4.04 16.25
CA PHE A 439 -1.02 4.07 16.80
C PHE A 439 -1.70 2.70 16.74
N TYR A 440 -1.60 2.00 15.61
CA TYR A 440 -2.17 0.64 15.49
C TYR A 440 -1.49 -0.35 16.45
N ALA A 441 -0.17 -0.24 16.68
CA ALA A 441 0.53 -1.06 17.67
C ALA A 441 0.04 -0.81 19.10
N MET A 442 -0.39 0.43 19.40
CA MET A 442 -1.02 0.82 20.67
C MET A 442 -2.53 0.50 20.71
N LYS A 443 -3.07 -0.23 19.72
CA LYS A 443 -4.50 -0.55 19.58
C LYS A 443 -5.40 0.69 19.44
N ASP A 444 -4.85 1.80 18.99
CA ASP A 444 -5.59 3.04 18.72
C ASP A 444 -5.88 3.15 17.20
N ALA A 445 -7.13 2.93 16.81
CA ALA A 445 -7.61 3.14 15.45
C ALA A 445 -8.32 4.50 15.26
N ARG A 446 -8.65 5.19 16.37
CA ARG A 446 -9.34 6.49 16.33
C ARG A 446 -8.42 7.59 15.81
N THR A 447 -7.23 7.67 16.40
CA THR A 447 -6.24 8.71 16.04
C THR A 447 -5.85 8.67 14.56
N PRO A 448 -5.52 7.52 13.94
CA PRO A 448 -5.35 7.42 12.50
C PRO A 448 -6.52 7.97 11.68
N THR A 449 -7.75 7.65 12.08
CA THR A 449 -8.95 8.15 11.39
C THR A 449 -9.11 9.65 11.52
N LEU A 450 -8.89 10.22 12.71
CA LEU A 450 -8.95 11.66 12.94
C LEU A 450 -7.86 12.41 12.16
N ILE A 451 -6.64 11.89 12.11
CA ILE A 451 -5.56 12.46 11.29
C ILE A 451 -6.00 12.47 9.82
N MET A 452 -6.59 11.38 9.31
CA MET A 452 -7.09 11.31 7.94
C MET A 452 -8.22 12.32 7.68
N VAL A 453 -9.14 12.52 8.64
CA VAL A 453 -10.18 13.55 8.55
C VAL A 453 -9.55 14.92 8.36
N VAL A 454 -8.60 15.29 9.23
CA VAL A 454 -7.96 16.62 9.16
C VAL A 454 -7.18 16.78 7.87
N MET A 455 -6.43 15.75 7.45
CA MET A 455 -5.73 15.75 6.17
C MET A 455 -6.68 15.98 5.01
N THR A 456 -7.84 15.32 5.01
CA THR A 456 -8.85 15.47 3.94
C THR A 456 -9.52 16.83 3.98
N VAL A 457 -9.84 17.34 5.16
CA VAL A 457 -10.42 18.70 5.35
C VAL A 457 -9.47 19.79 4.86
N VAL A 458 -8.16 19.62 5.03
CA VAL A 458 -7.17 20.56 4.48
C VAL A 458 -6.99 20.34 2.97
N LYS A 459 -6.97 19.08 2.52
CA LYS A 459 -6.74 18.73 1.12
C LYS A 459 -7.84 19.26 0.20
N VAL A 460 -9.11 19.08 0.59
CA VAL A 460 -10.25 19.39 -0.29
C VAL A 460 -10.31 20.87 -0.71
N PRO A 461 -10.22 21.86 0.18
CA PRO A 461 -10.18 23.26 -0.22
C PRO A 461 -8.99 23.60 -1.12
N LEU A 462 -7.80 23.05 -0.81
CA LEU A 462 -6.61 23.28 -1.62
C LEU A 462 -6.74 22.69 -3.03
N LEU A 463 -7.42 21.55 -3.17
CA LEU A 463 -7.71 20.96 -4.48
C LEU A 463 -8.64 21.86 -5.31
N TYR A 464 -9.73 22.38 -4.72
CA TYR A 464 -10.63 23.29 -5.41
C TYR A 464 -10.00 24.66 -5.72
N LEU A 465 -8.93 25.01 -5.04
CA LEU A 465 -8.16 26.22 -5.35
C LEU A 465 -7.31 26.05 -6.62
N CYS A 466 -6.92 24.82 -6.98
CA CYS A 466 -6.11 24.56 -8.17
C CYS A 466 -6.75 25.11 -9.47
N PRO A 467 -8.02 24.77 -9.84
CA PRO A 467 -8.62 25.28 -11.07
C PRO A 467 -8.93 26.77 -11.04
N VAL A 468 -8.88 27.42 -9.87
CA VAL A 468 -9.07 28.88 -9.73
C VAL A 468 -7.76 29.63 -9.95
N LEU A 469 -6.62 29.05 -9.52
CA LEU A 469 -5.32 29.72 -9.56
C LEU A 469 -4.43 29.27 -10.72
N LEU A 470 -4.67 28.10 -11.28
CA LEU A 470 -3.81 27.47 -12.26
C LEU A 470 -4.57 27.30 -13.57
N ASP A 471 -3.85 27.37 -14.68
CA ASP A 471 -4.33 26.98 -15.99
C ASP A 471 -4.57 25.46 -16.09
N ALA A 472 -5.41 25.02 -17.02
CA ALA A 472 -5.81 23.64 -17.20
C ALA A 472 -4.61 22.68 -17.29
N HIS A 473 -3.52 23.12 -17.95
CA HIS A 473 -2.29 22.37 -18.11
C HIS A 473 -1.57 22.09 -16.78
N SER A 474 -1.60 23.05 -15.85
CA SER A 474 -0.88 22.98 -14.56
C SER A 474 -1.71 22.36 -13.43
N ILE A 475 -3.00 22.08 -13.63
CA ILE A 475 -3.87 21.50 -12.59
C ILE A 475 -3.29 20.18 -12.04
N VAL A 476 -2.73 19.33 -12.90
CA VAL A 476 -2.13 18.06 -12.46
C VAL A 476 -0.92 18.29 -11.55
N LEU A 477 -0.10 19.29 -11.84
CA LEU A 477 1.06 19.65 -10.99
C LEU A 477 0.58 20.21 -9.65
N GLY A 478 -0.44 21.08 -9.67
CA GLY A 478 -1.09 21.61 -8.47
C GLY A 478 -1.67 20.51 -7.58
N THR A 479 -2.37 19.54 -8.15
CA THR A 479 -2.94 18.43 -7.38
C THR A 479 -1.86 17.54 -6.76
N MET A 480 -0.73 17.30 -7.44
CA MET A 480 0.42 16.57 -6.89
C MET A 480 1.10 17.36 -5.76
N LEU A 481 1.22 18.69 -5.93
CA LEU A 481 1.73 19.59 -4.88
C LEU A 481 0.83 19.55 -3.63
N VAL A 482 -0.48 19.73 -3.81
CA VAL A 482 -1.48 19.66 -2.72
C VAL A 482 -1.41 18.32 -2.00
N ASN A 483 -1.29 17.22 -2.74
CA ASN A 483 -1.17 15.89 -2.13
C ASN A 483 0.08 15.79 -1.24
N SER A 484 1.21 16.30 -1.69
CA SER A 484 2.47 16.31 -0.92
C SER A 484 2.39 17.24 0.30
N LEU A 485 1.79 18.43 0.17
CA LEU A 485 1.52 19.34 1.30
C LEU A 485 0.60 18.70 2.34
N THR A 486 -0.39 17.92 1.89
CA THR A 486 -1.28 17.18 2.79
C THR A 486 -0.53 16.18 3.65
N PHE A 487 0.49 15.51 3.10
CA PHE A 487 1.36 14.62 3.89
C PHE A 487 2.24 15.40 4.88
N VAL A 488 2.68 16.60 4.54
CA VAL A 488 3.39 17.46 5.50
C VAL A 488 2.48 17.79 6.69
N VAL A 489 1.23 18.19 6.43
CA VAL A 489 0.24 18.43 7.49
C VAL A 489 0.01 17.17 8.32
N GLY A 490 -0.19 16.02 7.68
CA GLY A 490 -0.37 14.73 8.35
C GLY A 490 0.82 14.34 9.23
N ALA A 491 2.05 14.51 8.74
CA ALA A 491 3.26 14.22 9.50
C ALA A 491 3.40 15.13 10.74
N ILE A 492 3.09 16.41 10.60
CA ILE A 492 3.10 17.35 11.72
C ILE A 492 2.04 16.98 12.76
N LEU A 493 0.80 16.74 12.32
CA LEU A 493 -0.30 16.33 13.21
C LEU A 493 0.01 15.04 13.95
N GLY A 494 0.48 14.02 13.22
CA GLY A 494 0.87 12.75 13.82
C GLY A 494 2.01 12.90 14.82
N GLN A 495 2.99 13.77 14.53
CA GLN A 495 4.10 14.08 15.45
C GLN A 495 3.62 14.79 16.72
N VAL A 496 2.74 15.78 16.58
CA VAL A 496 2.16 16.50 17.71
C VAL A 496 1.33 15.57 18.58
N TRP A 497 0.49 14.72 17.95
CA TRP A 497 -0.34 13.77 18.67
C TRP A 497 0.48 12.72 19.43
N LEU A 498 1.54 12.20 18.79
CA LEU A 498 2.48 11.27 19.46
C LEU A 498 3.24 11.97 20.59
N TRP A 499 3.59 13.23 20.43
CA TRP A 499 4.21 14.01 21.51
C TRP A 499 3.28 14.18 22.71
N VAL A 500 2.01 14.48 22.48
CA VAL A 500 1.00 14.59 23.55
C VAL A 500 0.75 13.23 24.21
N SER A 501 0.67 12.15 23.42
CA SER A 501 0.35 10.80 23.93
C SER A 501 1.50 10.09 24.63
N LEU A 502 2.74 10.25 24.11
CA LEU A 502 3.93 9.53 24.59
C LEU A 502 4.89 10.40 25.39
N GLY A 503 4.64 11.73 25.49
CA GLY A 503 5.53 12.67 26.16
C GLY A 503 6.74 13.06 25.32
N HIS A 504 7.91 13.27 25.96
CA HIS A 504 9.10 13.81 25.31
C HIS A 504 9.64 12.90 24.20
N LEU A 505 9.40 13.26 22.97
CA LEU A 505 10.07 12.66 21.81
C LEU A 505 11.50 13.20 21.70
N ARG A 506 12.47 12.35 21.34
CA ARG A 506 13.89 12.74 21.18
C ARG A 506 14.11 13.60 19.92
N SER A 507 13.40 14.73 19.84
CA SER A 507 13.28 15.58 18.64
C SER A 507 14.59 16.27 18.24
N LYS A 508 15.43 16.69 19.19
CA LYS A 508 16.67 17.43 18.89
C LYS A 508 17.66 16.65 18.02
N ARG A 509 17.82 15.34 18.30
CA ARG A 509 18.72 14.48 17.50
C ARG A 509 18.14 14.21 16.11
N ALA A 510 16.82 14.04 16.00
CA ALA A 510 16.15 13.84 14.72
C ALA A 510 16.28 15.10 13.84
N LEU A 511 16.14 16.30 14.41
CA LEU A 511 16.29 17.56 13.69
C LEU A 511 17.70 17.73 13.12
N GLY A 512 18.75 17.38 13.88
CA GLY A 512 20.13 17.42 13.38
C GLY A 512 20.33 16.48 12.18
N VAL A 513 19.82 15.25 12.26
CA VAL A 513 19.89 14.29 11.13
C VAL A 513 19.14 14.82 9.91
N ILE A 514 17.96 15.43 10.09
CA ILE A 514 17.20 16.03 9.00
C ILE A 514 18.01 17.13 8.32
N LEU A 515 18.58 18.06 9.08
CA LEU A 515 19.34 19.19 8.54
C LEU A 515 20.58 18.72 7.74
N PHE A 516 21.40 17.84 8.31
CA PHE A 516 22.56 17.29 7.61
C PHE A 516 22.17 16.51 6.35
N THR A 517 21.06 15.77 6.40
CA THR A 517 20.57 15.02 5.23
C THR A 517 20.06 15.98 4.15
N LEU A 518 19.38 17.07 4.51
CA LEU A 518 18.94 18.09 3.55
C LEU A 518 20.13 18.76 2.86
N VAL A 519 21.17 19.15 3.60
CA VAL A 519 22.37 19.74 3.01
C VAL A 519 23.06 18.76 2.05
N ALA A 520 23.28 17.51 2.48
CA ALA A 520 23.88 16.48 1.65
C ALA A 520 23.06 16.20 0.38
N SER A 521 21.74 16.19 0.51
CA SER A 521 20.82 15.96 -0.62
C SER A 521 20.77 17.15 -1.58
N ALA A 522 20.87 18.39 -1.07
CA ALA A 522 20.97 19.59 -1.90
C ALA A 522 22.27 19.61 -2.73
N LEU A 523 23.39 19.20 -2.12
CA LEU A 523 24.67 19.05 -2.84
C LEU A 523 24.57 17.96 -3.92
N GLY A 524 23.93 16.82 -3.62
CA GLY A 524 23.70 15.76 -4.60
C GLY A 524 22.80 16.19 -5.73
N ALA A 525 21.71 16.93 -5.44
CA ALA A 525 20.83 17.49 -6.47
C ALA A 525 21.56 18.52 -7.35
N ALA A 526 22.37 19.38 -6.76
CA ALA A 526 23.18 20.34 -7.53
C ALA A 526 24.19 19.62 -8.44
N ALA A 527 24.86 18.57 -7.96
CA ALA A 527 25.77 17.75 -8.77
C ALA A 527 25.00 17.03 -9.91
N ALA A 528 23.82 16.51 -9.65
CA ALA A 528 22.97 15.90 -10.67
C ALA A 528 22.57 16.91 -11.75
N LEU A 529 22.17 18.13 -11.36
CA LEU A 529 21.85 19.21 -12.31
C LEU A 529 23.06 19.58 -13.17
N ALA A 530 24.24 19.75 -12.55
CA ALA A 530 25.47 20.07 -13.28
C ALA A 530 25.83 19.00 -14.32
N VAL A 531 25.69 17.72 -13.97
CA VAL A 531 25.88 16.61 -14.91
C VAL A 531 24.85 16.65 -16.03
N GLY A 532 23.60 17.01 -15.72
CA GLY A 532 22.54 17.12 -16.73
C GLY A 532 22.81 18.14 -17.82
N TRP A 533 23.51 19.22 -17.51
CA TRP A 533 23.94 20.24 -18.50
C TRP A 533 25.08 19.75 -19.41
N LEU A 534 25.85 18.78 -18.94
CA LEU A 534 26.97 18.22 -19.71
C LEU A 534 26.52 17.08 -20.66
N VAL A 535 25.31 16.55 -20.50
CA VAL A 535 24.80 15.47 -21.36
C VAL A 535 24.32 16.04 -22.68
N PRO A 536 24.93 15.62 -23.82
CA PRO A 536 24.47 16.02 -25.15
C PRO A 536 23.06 15.51 -25.43
N ASP A 537 22.38 16.16 -26.36
CA ASP A 537 21.08 15.68 -26.83
C ASP A 537 21.26 14.58 -27.89
N PHE A 538 20.90 13.35 -27.55
CA PHE A 538 20.88 12.18 -28.42
C PHE A 538 19.51 11.91 -29.04
N GLY A 539 18.54 12.82 -28.81
CA GLY A 539 17.14 12.70 -29.21
C GLY A 539 16.25 12.10 -28.13
N GLY A 540 15.27 12.88 -27.70
CA GLY A 540 14.13 12.52 -26.85
C GLY A 540 14.40 11.45 -25.79
N ARG A 541 13.96 10.21 -26.07
CA ARG A 541 14.03 9.08 -25.11
C ARG A 541 15.48 8.63 -24.79
N ALA A 542 16.38 8.67 -25.77
CA ALA A 542 17.77 8.26 -25.53
C ALA A 542 18.47 9.22 -24.56
N THR A 543 18.33 10.52 -24.78
CA THR A 543 18.82 11.57 -23.87
C THR A 543 18.26 11.38 -22.47
N ALA A 544 16.96 11.09 -22.35
CA ALA A 544 16.31 10.87 -21.05
C ALA A 544 16.90 9.68 -20.29
N TRP A 545 17.21 8.56 -20.97
CA TRP A 545 17.88 7.43 -20.32
C TRP A 545 19.30 7.77 -19.85
N VAL A 546 20.09 8.46 -20.67
CA VAL A 546 21.45 8.88 -20.30
C VAL A 546 21.40 9.83 -19.10
N LYS A 547 20.53 10.86 -19.15
CA LYS A 547 20.33 11.80 -18.03
C LYS A 547 19.88 11.05 -16.77
N LEU A 548 18.88 10.19 -16.85
CA LEU A 548 18.38 9.42 -15.71
C LEU A 548 19.50 8.63 -15.03
N ILE A 549 20.32 7.92 -15.80
CA ILE A 549 21.40 7.08 -15.25
C ILE A 549 22.50 7.95 -14.65
N LEU A 550 23.03 8.92 -15.40
CA LEU A 550 24.16 9.74 -14.95
C LEU A 550 23.77 10.66 -13.79
N GLN A 551 22.68 11.41 -13.92
CA GLN A 551 22.21 12.30 -12.86
C GLN A 551 21.79 11.52 -11.61
N GLY A 552 21.13 10.37 -11.80
CA GLY A 552 20.72 9.49 -10.69
C GLY A 552 21.94 8.94 -9.93
N LEU A 553 22.92 8.40 -10.63
CA LEU A 553 24.14 7.86 -10.01
C LEU A 553 24.97 8.94 -9.32
N VAL A 554 25.18 10.08 -9.98
CA VAL A 554 25.99 11.18 -9.41
C VAL A 554 25.24 11.82 -8.25
N GLY A 555 23.94 12.11 -8.40
CA GLY A 555 23.14 12.73 -7.35
C GLY A 555 23.07 11.90 -6.07
N LEU A 556 22.74 10.60 -6.21
CA LEU A 556 22.72 9.68 -5.07
C LEU A 556 24.14 9.43 -4.53
N GLY A 557 25.14 9.26 -5.41
CA GLY A 557 26.52 9.03 -5.03
C GLY A 557 27.10 10.18 -4.19
N VAL A 558 26.88 11.44 -4.62
CA VAL A 558 27.29 12.63 -3.86
C VAL A 558 26.52 12.74 -2.57
N SER A 559 25.18 12.59 -2.58
CA SER A 559 24.36 12.69 -1.37
C SER A 559 24.81 11.68 -0.31
N PHE A 560 24.89 10.39 -0.66
CA PHE A 560 25.30 9.35 0.29
C PHE A 560 26.79 9.42 0.63
N GLY A 561 27.65 9.90 -0.29
CA GLY A 561 29.06 10.16 -0.04
C GLY A 561 29.27 11.22 1.03
N VAL A 562 28.56 12.36 0.95
CA VAL A 562 28.59 13.42 1.96
C VAL A 562 28.06 12.90 3.30
N LEU A 563 26.94 12.17 3.30
CA LEU A 563 26.37 11.58 4.54
C LEU A 563 27.35 10.57 5.18
N ALA A 564 28.08 9.79 4.38
CA ALA A 564 29.08 8.87 4.89
C ALA A 564 30.30 9.60 5.45
N ALA A 565 30.73 10.72 4.84
CA ALA A 565 31.81 11.58 5.32
C ALA A 565 31.45 12.27 6.63
N LEU A 566 30.20 12.70 6.80
CA LEU A 566 29.66 13.26 8.05
C LEU A 566 29.50 12.22 9.16
N ARG A 567 29.84 10.96 8.89
CA ARG A 567 29.80 9.84 9.85
C ARG A 567 28.48 9.67 10.59
N ILE A 568 27.37 9.88 9.88
CA ILE A 568 26.04 9.70 10.44
C ILE A 568 25.88 8.25 10.96
N GLU A 569 25.46 8.10 12.22
CA GLU A 569 25.37 6.80 12.90
C GLU A 569 24.46 5.80 12.20
N GLU A 570 23.41 6.28 11.57
CA GLU A 570 22.42 5.48 10.83
C GLU A 570 23.06 4.73 9.64
N LEU A 571 24.15 5.24 9.07
CA LEU A 571 24.92 4.60 7.98
C LEU A 571 26.06 3.70 8.50
N ALA A 572 26.32 3.63 9.80
CA ALA A 572 27.41 2.83 10.36
C ALA A 572 27.35 1.34 9.96
N PRO A 573 26.19 0.66 9.91
CA PRO A 573 26.11 -0.74 9.46
C PRO A 573 26.48 -0.91 7.99
N ALA A 574 26.04 0.00 7.11
CA ALA A 574 26.35 -0.02 5.68
C ALA A 574 27.86 0.22 5.45
N ARG A 575 28.43 1.20 6.15
CA ARG A 575 29.85 1.53 6.09
C ARG A 575 30.75 0.39 6.54
N LYS A 576 30.38 -0.34 7.61
CA LYS A 576 31.09 -1.54 8.06
C LYS A 576 31.06 -2.68 7.02
N ARG A 577 29.94 -2.83 6.31
CA ARG A 577 29.83 -3.82 5.22
C ARG A 577 30.70 -3.46 4.01
N LEU A 578 30.65 -2.20 3.58
CA LEU A 578 31.48 -1.68 2.49
C LEU A 578 32.98 -1.84 2.80
N ALA A 579 33.42 -1.46 3.99
CA ALA A 579 34.81 -1.64 4.42
C ALA A 579 35.26 -3.10 4.40
N ARG A 580 34.38 -4.05 4.72
CA ARG A 580 34.66 -5.49 4.62
C ARG A 580 34.75 -5.97 3.17
N LEU A 581 33.96 -5.43 2.26
CA LEU A 581 33.99 -5.80 0.84
C LEU A 581 35.27 -5.28 0.17
N VAL A 582 35.68 -4.05 0.46
CA VAL A 582 36.94 -3.46 -0.02
C VAL A 582 38.14 -4.30 0.47
N LYS A 583 38.21 -4.62 1.77
CA LYS A 583 39.28 -5.49 2.31
C LYS A 583 39.28 -6.91 1.76
N ARG A 584 38.14 -7.41 1.28
CA ARG A 584 38.06 -8.72 0.59
C ARG A 584 38.55 -8.64 -0.85
N GLY A 585 38.26 -7.50 -1.55
CA GLY A 585 38.79 -7.25 -2.91
C GLY A 585 40.33 -7.15 -2.93
N GLU A 586 40.91 -6.41 -1.98
CA GLU A 586 42.37 -6.28 -1.85
C GLU A 586 43.05 -7.61 -1.60
N ARG A 587 42.46 -8.53 -0.81
CA ARG A 587 43.00 -9.87 -0.60
C ARG A 587 42.84 -10.84 -1.78
N SER A 588 41.99 -10.52 -2.74
CA SER A 588 41.78 -11.33 -3.96
C SER A 588 42.67 -10.89 -5.11
N THR A 589 43.32 -9.73 -5.02
CA THR A 589 44.28 -9.22 -6.03
C THR A 589 45.74 -9.52 -5.67
N ASP A 590 46.03 -9.94 -4.43
CA ASP A 590 47.39 -10.29 -3.95
C ASP A 590 47.62 -11.82 -3.84
N GLY A 591 46.74 -12.65 -4.38
CA GLY A 591 46.83 -14.10 -4.53
C GLY A 591 46.66 -14.47 -5.98
#